data_90446727054f3fdb88dfeec645401e71
#
_entry.id   90446727054f3fdb88dfeec645401e71
#
_cell.length_a   1.000
_cell.length_b   1.000
_cell.length_c   1.000
_cell.angle_alpha   90.00
_cell.angle_beta   90.00
_cell.angle_gamma   90.00
#
_symmetry.space_group_name_H-M   'P 1'
#
loop_
_entity.id
_entity.type
_entity.pdbx_description
1 polymer ?
#
loop_
_entity_poly.entity_id
_entity_poly.type
_entity_poly.pdbx_seq_one_letter_code
_entity_poly.pdbx_strand_id
1 'polypeptide(L)'
;IPLINAGTSTSLEMTVVVTDIEDYTNIAQLIYLDQIDDNIANDRDEVTIEVTQEECLTVFNEFSPNNDGANEFFFIECIENYPNNLLQVFNRWGNKVFEMQGYDNSWDGTSIGRATINAAEKLPVGTYYYTLDPRDDVTPPKSGWLYITR
;
A
#
# COMPACT_ATOMS: atom_id res chain seq x y z
N ILE A 1 6.28 -22.97 32.99
CA ILE A 1 6.27 -24.14 32.10
C ILE A 1 6.16 -25.37 32.96
N PRO A 2 5.32 -26.37 32.67
CA PRO A 2 5.24 -27.62 33.41
C PRO A 2 6.56 -28.41 33.34
N LEU A 3 6.75 -29.32 34.28
CA LEU A 3 7.91 -30.22 34.32
C LEU A 3 7.95 -31.06 33.01
N ILE A 4 9.06 -31.01 32.30
CA ILE A 4 9.29 -31.83 31.10
C ILE A 4 10.10 -33.04 31.52
N ASN A 5 9.53 -34.25 31.34
CA ASN A 5 10.22 -35.48 31.65
C ASN A 5 11.22 -35.90 30.56
N ALA A 6 12.24 -36.64 30.92
CA ALA A 6 13.22 -37.12 29.96
C ALA A 6 12.55 -37.85 28.80
N GLY A 7 12.95 -37.54 27.57
CA GLY A 7 12.40 -38.10 26.33
C GLY A 7 11.02 -37.57 25.90
N THR A 8 10.52 -36.50 26.58
CA THR A 8 9.27 -35.85 26.17
C THR A 8 9.57 -34.42 25.71
N SER A 9 8.63 -33.83 24.95
CA SER A 9 8.64 -32.43 24.52
C SER A 9 7.36 -31.74 24.94
N THR A 10 7.43 -30.42 25.06
CA THR A 10 6.25 -29.57 25.24
C THR A 10 6.31 -28.41 24.26
N SER A 11 5.17 -27.89 23.90
CA SER A 11 5.05 -26.71 23.02
C SER A 11 4.40 -25.55 23.78
N LEU A 12 4.83 -24.35 23.46
CA LEU A 12 4.18 -23.11 23.82
C LEU A 12 3.66 -22.46 22.55
N GLU A 13 2.36 -22.22 22.51
CA GLU A 13 1.74 -21.48 21.41
C GLU A 13 1.48 -20.05 21.84
N MET A 14 1.89 -19.08 21.00
CA MET A 14 1.63 -17.67 21.19
C MET A 14 0.97 -17.10 19.95
N THR A 15 -0.08 -16.31 20.15
CA THR A 15 -0.69 -15.52 19.09
C THR A 15 -0.29 -14.06 19.28
N VAL A 16 0.28 -13.47 18.24
CA VAL A 16 0.69 -12.06 18.23
C VAL A 16 -0.04 -11.32 17.13
N VAL A 17 -0.25 -10.03 17.32
CA VAL A 17 -0.78 -9.12 16.28
C VAL A 17 0.37 -8.24 15.85
N VAL A 18 0.65 -8.26 14.55
CA VAL A 18 1.64 -7.37 13.93
C VAL A 18 0.97 -6.00 13.72
N THR A 19 1.59 -4.94 14.23
CA THR A 19 1.03 -3.57 14.18
C THR A 19 1.79 -2.65 13.23
N ASP A 20 3.01 -3.01 12.86
CA ASP A 20 3.87 -2.20 12.01
C ASP A 20 4.54 -3.05 10.92
N ILE A 21 5.02 -2.40 9.87
CA ILE A 21 5.73 -3.04 8.76
C ILE A 21 7.23 -2.99 9.08
N GLU A 22 7.68 -3.99 9.83
CA GLU A 22 9.09 -4.19 10.16
C GLU A 22 9.37 -5.68 10.35
N ASP A 23 10.64 -6.07 10.34
CA ASP A 23 11.02 -7.45 10.61
C ASP A 23 10.91 -7.75 12.10
N TYR A 24 10.18 -8.79 12.44
CA TYR A 24 9.99 -9.24 13.82
C TYR A 24 10.81 -10.50 14.08
N THR A 25 11.75 -10.41 15.02
CA THR A 25 12.52 -11.58 15.44
C THR A 25 11.94 -12.13 16.74
N ASN A 26 11.46 -13.37 16.69
CA ASN A 26 11.05 -14.13 17.85
C ASN A 26 12.23 -14.94 18.37
N ILE A 27 12.55 -14.80 19.66
CA ILE A 27 13.65 -15.49 20.31
C ILE A 27 13.09 -16.39 21.40
N ALA A 28 13.39 -17.67 21.30
CA ALA A 28 13.17 -18.65 22.36
C ALA A 28 14.49 -18.93 23.08
N GLN A 29 14.53 -18.76 24.37
CA GLN A 29 15.73 -19.02 25.16
C GLN A 29 15.41 -19.76 26.45
N LEU A 30 16.18 -20.79 26.71
CA LEU A 30 16.18 -21.49 27.97
C LEU A 30 17.04 -20.72 28.99
N ILE A 31 16.43 -20.25 30.06
CA ILE A 31 17.12 -19.37 31.03
C ILE A 31 17.48 -20.08 32.34
N TYR A 32 16.89 -21.24 32.59
CA TYR A 32 17.16 -22.00 33.82
C TYR A 32 16.81 -23.48 33.64
N LEU A 33 17.68 -24.36 34.11
CA LEU A 33 17.50 -25.80 34.20
C LEU A 33 17.91 -26.28 35.61
N ASP A 34 17.17 -27.26 36.13
CA ASP A 34 17.52 -27.98 37.36
C ASP A 34 18.59 -29.05 37.13
N GLN A 35 18.88 -29.37 35.90
CA GLN A 35 19.79 -30.40 35.45
C GLN A 35 20.97 -29.79 34.70
N ILE A 36 22.11 -30.52 34.71
CA ILE A 36 23.26 -30.11 33.91
C ILE A 36 22.94 -30.29 32.46
N ASP A 37 23.07 -29.22 31.67
CA ASP A 37 23.05 -29.25 30.24
C ASP A 37 24.46 -29.17 29.67
N ASP A 38 24.85 -30.19 28.93
CA ASP A 38 26.19 -30.29 28.34
C ASP A 38 26.28 -29.56 26.98
N ASN A 39 25.15 -29.04 26.44
CA ASN A 39 25.08 -28.39 25.14
C ASN A 39 24.31 -27.07 25.17
N ILE A 40 24.93 -26.04 25.65
CA ILE A 40 24.34 -24.68 25.71
C ILE A 40 24.03 -24.08 24.35
N ALA A 41 24.49 -24.69 23.25
CA ALA A 41 24.23 -24.19 21.88
C ALA A 41 22.80 -24.42 21.41
N ASN A 42 22.03 -25.30 22.06
CA ASN A 42 20.62 -25.56 21.76
C ASN A 42 19.65 -24.86 22.72
N ASP A 43 20.17 -24.04 23.65
CA ASP A 43 19.36 -23.29 24.61
C ASP A 43 18.68 -22.05 24.01
N ARG A 44 19.03 -21.69 22.80
CA ARG A 44 18.49 -20.52 22.11
C ARG A 44 18.18 -20.85 20.65
N ASP A 45 17.01 -20.42 20.26
CA ASP A 45 16.58 -20.46 18.86
C ASP A 45 15.90 -19.14 18.50
N GLU A 46 16.00 -18.72 17.25
CA GLU A 46 15.39 -17.49 16.76
C GLU A 46 14.82 -17.68 15.35
N VAL A 47 13.72 -17.00 15.11
CA VAL A 47 13.11 -16.91 13.77
C VAL A 47 12.72 -15.48 13.50
N THR A 48 13.09 -14.97 12.34
CA THR A 48 12.67 -13.67 11.85
C THR A 48 11.49 -13.85 10.90
N ILE A 49 10.44 -13.08 11.14
CA ILE A 49 9.25 -12.99 10.29
C ILE A 49 9.37 -11.67 9.53
N GLU A 50 9.51 -11.77 8.21
CA GLU A 50 9.45 -10.62 7.32
C GLU A 50 7.98 -10.21 7.14
N VAL A 51 7.65 -8.97 7.50
CA VAL A 51 6.33 -8.40 7.29
C VAL A 51 6.37 -7.52 6.06
N THR A 52 5.76 -7.98 5.00
CA THR A 52 5.63 -7.19 3.76
C THR A 52 4.24 -6.56 3.68
N GLN A 53 4.19 -5.30 3.29
CA GLN A 53 2.91 -4.67 2.92
C GLN A 53 2.43 -5.30 1.61
N GLU A 54 1.21 -5.80 1.60
CA GLU A 54 0.58 -6.20 0.34
C GLU A 54 0.35 -4.94 -0.51
N GLU A 55 0.87 -4.94 -1.74
CA GLU A 55 0.66 -3.85 -2.68
C GLU A 55 -0.80 -3.83 -3.14
N CYS A 56 -1.63 -3.09 -2.44
CA CYS A 56 -3.06 -2.95 -2.78
C CYS A 56 -3.36 -1.79 -3.73
N LEU A 57 -2.33 -1.10 -4.26
CA LEU A 57 -2.50 0.10 -5.10
C LEU A 57 -3.10 -0.26 -6.47
N THR A 58 -4.43 -0.31 -6.54
CA THR A 58 -5.18 -0.62 -7.76
C THR A 58 -5.81 0.64 -8.33
N VAL A 59 -5.55 0.91 -9.62
CA VAL A 59 -6.12 2.06 -10.34
C VAL A 59 -7.35 1.62 -11.13
N PHE A 60 -8.49 2.27 -10.90
CA PHE A 60 -9.71 2.06 -11.66
C PHE A 60 -9.73 3.00 -12.86
N ASN A 61 -9.64 2.45 -14.06
CA ASN A 61 -9.37 3.20 -15.30
C ASN A 61 -10.56 3.95 -15.88
N GLU A 62 -11.69 4.03 -15.17
CA GLU A 62 -12.90 4.70 -15.64
C GLU A 62 -13.66 5.35 -14.49
N PHE A 63 -14.16 6.56 -14.73
CA PHE A 63 -15.09 7.23 -13.82
C PHE A 63 -16.05 8.15 -14.58
N SER A 64 -17.16 8.51 -13.93
CA SER A 64 -18.30 9.20 -14.55
C SER A 64 -18.76 10.37 -13.69
N PRO A 65 -18.11 11.54 -13.78
CA PRO A 65 -18.46 12.72 -12.98
C PRO A 65 -19.71 13.44 -13.53
N ASN A 66 -20.88 12.80 -13.36
CA ASN A 66 -22.18 13.25 -13.89
C ASN A 66 -23.17 13.69 -12.80
N ASN A 67 -22.77 13.64 -11.51
CA ASN A 67 -23.54 13.95 -10.32
C ASN A 67 -24.73 12.99 -10.07
N ASP A 68 -24.62 11.72 -10.45
CA ASP A 68 -25.60 10.68 -10.11
C ASP A 68 -25.28 9.97 -8.77
N GLY A 69 -24.11 10.29 -8.16
CA GLY A 69 -23.64 9.75 -6.90
C GLY A 69 -22.85 8.44 -7.04
N ALA A 70 -22.54 8.01 -8.26
CA ALA A 70 -21.75 6.81 -8.54
C ALA A 70 -20.54 7.14 -9.43
N ASN A 71 -19.35 6.65 -9.03
CA ASN A 71 -18.11 6.82 -9.79
C ASN A 71 -17.77 8.29 -10.16
N GLU A 72 -18.08 9.22 -9.27
CA GLU A 72 -17.90 10.65 -9.51
C GLU A 72 -16.43 11.09 -9.50
N PHE A 73 -15.56 10.29 -8.90
CA PHE A 73 -14.16 10.60 -8.70
C PHE A 73 -13.25 9.52 -9.30
N PHE A 74 -12.07 9.93 -9.73
CA PHE A 74 -11.04 8.99 -10.15
C PHE A 74 -10.53 8.21 -8.95
N PHE A 75 -10.87 6.93 -8.84
CA PHE A 75 -10.60 6.12 -7.67
C PHE A 75 -9.33 5.27 -7.83
N ILE A 76 -8.49 5.32 -6.81
CA ILE A 76 -7.28 4.50 -6.66
C ILE A 76 -7.37 3.85 -5.28
N GLU A 77 -7.46 2.53 -5.26
CA GLU A 77 -7.55 1.74 -4.03
C GLU A 77 -6.26 1.84 -3.23
N CYS A 78 -6.37 1.96 -1.92
CA CYS A 78 -5.27 2.10 -0.97
C CYS A 78 -4.36 3.31 -1.19
N ILE A 79 -4.80 4.36 -1.87
CA ILE A 79 -4.01 5.57 -2.08
C ILE A 79 -3.66 6.27 -0.77
N GLU A 80 -4.46 6.09 0.27
CA GLU A 80 -4.26 6.61 1.62
C GLU A 80 -2.98 6.10 2.29
N ASN A 81 -2.48 4.94 1.86
CA ASN A 81 -1.21 4.38 2.33
C ASN A 81 0.01 5.14 1.77
N TYR A 82 -0.21 6.01 0.78
CA TYR A 82 0.82 6.77 0.07
C TYR A 82 0.59 8.30 0.19
N PRO A 83 0.70 8.89 1.38
CA PRO A 83 0.31 10.28 1.63
C PRO A 83 1.15 11.31 0.85
N ASN A 84 2.33 10.94 0.38
CA ASN A 84 3.22 11.79 -0.41
C ASN A 84 3.10 11.57 -1.92
N ASN A 85 2.18 10.73 -2.37
CA ASN A 85 2.01 10.38 -3.78
C ASN A 85 1.90 11.60 -4.70
N LEU A 86 2.20 11.41 -5.97
CA LEU A 86 1.98 12.41 -7.02
C LEU A 86 1.17 11.79 -8.14
N LEU A 87 -0.04 12.26 -8.33
CA LEU A 87 -0.87 11.95 -9.48
C LEU A 87 -0.77 13.05 -10.53
N GLN A 88 -0.52 12.67 -11.79
CA GLN A 88 -0.55 13.55 -12.94
C GLN A 88 -1.44 12.93 -14.02
N VAL A 89 -2.27 13.75 -14.69
CA VAL A 89 -3.11 13.31 -15.81
C VAL A 89 -2.84 14.17 -17.03
N PHE A 90 -2.80 13.50 -18.18
CA PHE A 90 -2.43 14.08 -19.47
C PHE A 90 -3.53 13.80 -20.51
N ASN A 91 -3.75 14.74 -21.39
CA ASN A 91 -4.59 14.52 -22.56
C ASN A 91 -3.83 13.72 -23.65
N ARG A 92 -4.53 13.35 -24.73
CA ARG A 92 -3.95 12.58 -25.85
C ARG A 92 -2.77 13.26 -26.57
N TRP A 93 -2.57 14.55 -26.36
CA TRP A 93 -1.43 15.31 -26.94
C TRP A 93 -0.25 15.43 -25.94
N GLY A 94 -0.33 14.77 -24.78
CA GLY A 94 0.70 14.82 -23.75
C GLY A 94 0.69 16.09 -22.90
N ASN A 95 -0.34 16.95 -23.02
CA ASN A 95 -0.46 18.13 -22.17
C ASN A 95 -1.04 17.72 -20.81
N LYS A 96 -0.40 18.17 -19.75
CA LYS A 96 -0.86 17.93 -18.37
C LYS A 96 -2.15 18.72 -18.11
N VAL A 97 -3.21 18.02 -17.72
CA VAL A 97 -4.55 18.57 -17.45
C VAL A 97 -4.91 18.55 -15.96
N PHE A 98 -4.23 17.70 -15.19
CA PHE A 98 -4.37 17.61 -13.75
C PHE A 98 -3.06 17.21 -13.08
N GLU A 99 -2.82 17.71 -11.89
CA GLU A 99 -1.72 17.32 -11.02
C GLU A 99 -2.11 17.55 -9.57
N MET A 100 -1.83 16.57 -8.71
CA MET A 100 -2.02 16.69 -7.28
C MET A 100 -0.97 15.87 -6.55
N GLN A 101 -0.32 16.49 -5.59
CA GLN A 101 0.50 15.79 -4.59
C GLN A 101 -0.38 15.42 -3.40
N GLY A 102 -0.21 14.20 -2.88
CA GLY A 102 -1.09 13.68 -1.84
C GLY A 102 -2.52 13.48 -2.36
N TYR A 103 -2.66 12.85 -3.53
CA TYR A 103 -3.95 12.53 -4.10
C TYR A 103 -4.75 11.61 -3.17
N ASP A 104 -6.03 11.92 -2.98
CA ASP A 104 -6.92 11.34 -1.98
C ASP A 104 -8.28 10.87 -2.54
N ASN A 105 -8.35 10.55 -3.83
CA ASN A 105 -9.57 10.16 -4.54
C ASN A 105 -10.61 11.31 -4.68
N SER A 106 -10.18 12.56 -4.67
CA SER A 106 -11.07 13.73 -4.71
C SER A 106 -11.24 14.36 -6.09
N TRP A 107 -10.52 13.90 -7.13
CA TRP A 107 -10.59 14.51 -8.43
C TRP A 107 -11.80 14.04 -9.25
N ASP A 108 -12.59 14.99 -9.68
CA ASP A 108 -13.86 14.84 -10.41
C ASP A 108 -13.75 15.16 -11.90
N GLY A 109 -12.56 15.13 -12.48
CA GLY A 109 -12.33 15.45 -13.87
C GLY A 109 -12.28 16.95 -14.19
N THR A 110 -12.14 17.82 -13.17
CA THR A 110 -11.93 19.25 -13.37
C THR A 110 -10.47 19.53 -13.74
N SER A 111 -10.25 20.33 -14.80
CA SER A 111 -8.92 20.71 -15.25
C SER A 111 -8.31 21.79 -14.35
N ILE A 112 -7.04 21.59 -13.96
CA ILE A 112 -6.22 22.63 -13.32
C ILE A 112 -5.07 23.08 -14.24
N GLY A 113 -4.92 22.45 -15.41
CA GLY A 113 -3.80 22.64 -16.31
C GLY A 113 -4.01 23.69 -17.39
N ARG A 114 -2.91 24.09 -18.04
CA ARG A 114 -2.85 25.09 -19.12
C ARG A 114 -3.45 24.64 -20.46
N ALA A 115 -3.89 23.38 -20.57
CA ALA A 115 -4.28 22.77 -21.84
C ALA A 115 -5.76 22.85 -22.16
N THR A 116 -6.58 23.41 -21.28
CA THR A 116 -7.99 23.70 -21.49
C THR A 116 -8.19 25.20 -21.62
N ILE A 117 -9.15 25.58 -22.44
CA ILE A 117 -9.45 27.00 -22.76
C ILE A 117 -9.85 27.76 -21.50
N ASN A 118 -10.40 27.06 -20.49
CA ASN A 118 -10.70 27.63 -19.17
C ASN A 118 -10.22 26.70 -18.05
N ALA A 119 -9.44 27.22 -17.14
CA ALA A 119 -9.17 26.54 -15.85
C ALA A 119 -10.49 26.38 -15.10
N ALA A 120 -10.65 25.28 -14.37
CA ALA A 120 -11.85 24.91 -13.61
C ALA A 120 -13.04 24.38 -14.44
N GLU A 121 -12.88 24.10 -15.73
CA GLU A 121 -13.88 23.37 -16.48
C GLU A 121 -13.66 21.85 -16.39
N LYS A 122 -14.76 21.10 -16.48
CA LYS A 122 -14.72 19.63 -16.58
C LYS A 122 -14.08 19.22 -17.90
N LEU A 123 -13.16 18.27 -17.83
CA LEU A 123 -12.54 17.69 -19.02
C LEU A 123 -13.59 17.02 -19.91
N PRO A 124 -13.48 17.09 -21.24
CA PRO A 124 -14.36 16.36 -22.15
C PRO A 124 -14.34 14.85 -21.92
N VAL A 125 -15.43 14.19 -22.26
CA VAL A 125 -15.49 12.72 -22.36
C VAL A 125 -14.39 12.21 -23.30
N GLY A 126 -13.68 11.19 -22.87
CA GLY A 126 -12.61 10.61 -23.67
C GLY A 126 -11.50 9.96 -22.88
N THR A 127 -10.47 9.52 -23.62
CA THR A 127 -9.30 8.86 -23.03
C THR A 127 -8.22 9.86 -22.67
N TYR A 128 -7.69 9.68 -21.47
CA TYR A 128 -6.57 10.39 -20.87
C TYR A 128 -5.49 9.39 -20.48
N TYR A 129 -4.34 9.89 -20.06
CA TYR A 129 -3.25 9.07 -19.53
C TYR A 129 -2.86 9.60 -18.15
N TYR A 130 -2.53 8.70 -17.25
CA TYR A 130 -2.07 9.07 -15.91
C TYR A 130 -0.68 8.53 -15.62
N THR A 131 0.00 9.21 -14.72
CA THR A 131 1.15 8.70 -13.99
C THR A 131 0.88 8.88 -12.50
N LEU A 132 1.14 7.84 -11.74
CA LEU A 132 1.05 7.82 -10.29
C LEU A 132 2.40 7.41 -9.73
N ASP A 133 3.04 8.30 -9.01
CA ASP A 133 4.28 8.07 -8.28
C ASP A 133 3.94 7.99 -6.79
N PRO A 134 4.07 6.81 -6.14
CA PRO A 134 3.78 6.64 -4.72
C PRO A 134 4.72 7.41 -3.79
N ARG A 135 5.95 7.69 -4.22
CA ARG A 135 6.99 8.44 -3.47
C ARG A 135 7.31 7.85 -2.09
N ASP A 136 7.37 6.54 -2.03
CA ASP A 136 7.76 5.78 -0.82
C ASP A 136 9.13 5.10 -0.97
N ASP A 137 9.83 5.33 -2.09
CA ASP A 137 11.12 4.75 -2.47
C ASP A 137 11.12 3.22 -2.65
N VAL A 138 9.99 2.56 -2.51
CA VAL A 138 9.82 1.10 -2.60
C VAL A 138 8.88 0.71 -3.75
N THR A 139 7.70 1.33 -3.79
CA THR A 139 6.66 1.01 -4.78
C THR A 139 6.96 1.70 -6.11
N PRO A 140 7.05 0.95 -7.22
CA PRO A 140 7.35 1.55 -8.52
C PRO A 140 6.20 2.44 -8.99
N PRO A 141 6.50 3.54 -9.72
CA PRO A 141 5.48 4.37 -10.32
C PRO A 141 4.58 3.58 -11.27
N LYS A 142 3.27 3.87 -11.24
CA LYS A 142 2.27 3.29 -12.12
C LYS A 142 1.87 4.28 -13.21
N SER A 143 1.55 3.78 -14.40
CA SER A 143 1.01 4.60 -15.48
C SER A 143 0.03 3.80 -16.31
N GLY A 144 -0.93 4.49 -16.90
CA GLY A 144 -1.94 3.83 -17.71
C GLY A 144 -2.85 4.83 -18.39
N TRP A 145 -3.90 4.29 -19.00
CA TRP A 145 -4.97 5.08 -19.58
C TRP A 145 -6.10 5.24 -18.58
N LEU A 146 -6.88 6.28 -18.76
CA LEU A 146 -8.05 6.63 -17.95
C LEU A 146 -9.15 7.10 -18.90
N TYR A 147 -10.36 6.60 -18.72
CA TYR A 147 -11.53 7.03 -19.49
C TYR A 147 -12.50 7.84 -18.63
N ILE A 148 -12.83 9.04 -19.10
CA ILE A 148 -13.85 9.89 -18.49
C ILE A 148 -15.12 9.72 -19.31
N THR A 149 -16.20 9.26 -18.68
CA THR A 149 -17.55 9.19 -19.25
C THR A 149 -18.50 10.16 -18.52
N ARG A 150 -19.76 10.28 -18.97
CA ARG A 150 -20.82 11.05 -18.32
C ARG A 150 -22.19 10.53 -18.71
#